data_25e9aee67b9aa0978447424edfafab25
#
_entry.id   25e9aee67b9aa0978447424edfafab25
#
_cell.length_a   1.000
_cell.length_b   1.000
_cell.length_c   1.000
_cell.angle_alpha   90.00
_cell.angle_beta   90.00
_cell.angle_gamma   90.00
#
_symmetry.space_group_name_H-M   'P 1'
#
loop_
_entity.id
_entity.type
_entity.pdbx_description
1 polymer ?
#
loop_
_entity_poly.entity_id
_entity_poly.type
_entity_poly.pdbx_seq_one_letter_code
_entity_poly.pdbx_strand_id
1 'polypeptide(L)'
;MLVCSLVLLVAVAAVRISSRSGLPSLLLYLGIGITLGQDGIFDVKFDNAELTQVIGYAALVVILAEGGLGAKWKEVKPVLPAAAVVSTIGVAISVGITASAAHYLVGLDWRQALIIGAVVSSTDAAAVFSVLRRVPLPPRITGVLEAESGFNDAPVVIMVVALSAVGPVEHWYILVAEIAMELAIGAAIGITVGWLGSLGLRHVALPASGLYPIAVMAIAVSAYAAGAMAHGSGFLAVYLAAMILGNSKLPHWPATRGFADGLGWLAQIGMFVLLGLLVTPHDLVDDFWPAVVVGLVLTMVARPVSVFLSLAPFRIPGREKVLMSWAGLRGAVPIILATIPMVSGVQGSTRIFNIVFVLVIVYTLIQGPTLPWVANKLNIAEDAAEADDLGIESAPLERLRGHLLSVAVPAKSKMHGVEVGELRLPAGAAVTLVVRENQSFVPSPATVLRRGDELLVVATDPVRDRAEERLRAVAEGGKLAGWLGTGGSAASGTPGATGPQGGSAIPQAMKLAKKLGGAGADTRTGVNGSGGSGTKTRP
;
A
#
# COMPACT_ATOMS: atom_id res chain seq x y z
N MET A 1 -17.73 -7.50 -22.86
CA MET A 1 -18.10 -6.43 -21.92
C MET A 1 -18.89 -6.93 -20.72
N LEU A 2 -20.06 -7.59 -20.89
CA LEU A 2 -20.89 -8.07 -19.78
C LEU A 2 -20.13 -9.03 -18.85
N VAL A 3 -19.37 -9.99 -19.38
CA VAL A 3 -18.55 -10.91 -18.57
C VAL A 3 -17.51 -10.16 -17.75
N CYS A 4 -16.78 -9.22 -18.35
CA CYS A 4 -15.77 -8.43 -17.62
C CYS A 4 -16.40 -7.60 -16.49
N SER A 5 -17.55 -6.98 -16.73
CA SER A 5 -18.24 -6.20 -15.68
C SER A 5 -18.77 -7.10 -14.57
N LEU A 6 -19.28 -8.29 -14.88
CA LEU A 6 -19.74 -9.24 -13.89
C LEU A 6 -18.57 -9.78 -13.05
N VAL A 7 -17.45 -10.11 -13.67
CA VAL A 7 -16.21 -10.53 -12.99
C VAL A 7 -15.75 -9.47 -12.00
N LEU A 8 -15.71 -8.20 -12.42
CA LEU A 8 -15.34 -7.10 -11.52
C LEU A 8 -16.30 -6.96 -10.35
N LEU A 9 -17.62 -7.06 -10.58
CA LEU A 9 -18.60 -7.00 -9.49
C LEU A 9 -18.45 -8.15 -8.50
N VAL A 10 -18.24 -9.37 -9.00
CA VAL A 10 -18.00 -10.55 -8.15
C VAL A 10 -16.69 -10.40 -7.39
N ALA A 11 -15.62 -9.90 -8.03
CA ALA A 11 -14.34 -9.65 -7.38
C ALA A 11 -14.45 -8.60 -6.27
N VAL A 12 -15.17 -7.50 -6.50
CA VAL A 12 -15.44 -6.49 -5.46
C VAL A 12 -16.24 -7.08 -4.29
N ALA A 13 -17.25 -7.91 -4.57
CA ALA A 13 -17.99 -8.61 -3.54
C ALA A 13 -17.11 -9.61 -2.75
N ALA A 14 -16.18 -10.28 -3.42
CA ALA A 14 -15.22 -11.20 -2.81
C ALA A 14 -14.29 -10.53 -1.78
N VAL A 15 -13.94 -9.24 -1.96
CA VAL A 15 -13.16 -8.47 -0.96
C VAL A 15 -13.88 -8.45 0.39
N ARG A 16 -15.21 -8.32 0.40
CA ARG A 16 -15.99 -8.33 1.64
C ARG A 16 -15.96 -9.69 2.35
N ILE A 17 -15.90 -10.77 1.58
CA ILE A 17 -15.76 -12.13 2.12
C ILE A 17 -14.35 -12.31 2.69
N SER A 18 -13.33 -11.93 1.93
CA SER A 18 -11.92 -11.93 2.34
C SER A 18 -11.72 -11.21 3.67
N SER A 19 -12.24 -9.99 3.81
CA SER A 19 -12.09 -9.19 5.03
C SER A 19 -12.72 -9.81 6.29
N ARG A 20 -13.70 -10.72 6.13
CA ARG A 20 -14.34 -11.45 7.24
C ARG A 20 -13.66 -12.78 7.56
N SER A 21 -13.20 -13.50 6.54
CA SER A 21 -12.61 -14.84 6.68
C SER A 21 -11.11 -14.81 7.03
N GLY A 22 -10.43 -13.66 6.85
CA GLY A 22 -8.98 -13.58 7.00
C GLY A 22 -8.19 -14.21 5.86
N LEU A 23 -8.87 -14.66 4.80
CA LEU A 23 -8.23 -15.16 3.59
C LEU A 23 -7.71 -14.00 2.74
N PRO A 24 -6.51 -14.09 2.15
CA PRO A 24 -6.06 -13.09 1.18
C PRO A 24 -7.02 -12.98 0.00
N SER A 25 -7.43 -11.77 -0.36
CA SER A 25 -8.36 -11.50 -1.48
C SER A 25 -7.84 -12.02 -2.83
N LEU A 26 -6.54 -12.07 -2.97
CA LEU A 26 -5.82 -12.57 -4.15
C LEU A 26 -6.24 -13.98 -4.54
N LEU A 27 -6.41 -14.88 -3.57
CA LEU A 27 -6.83 -16.27 -3.81
C LEU A 27 -8.27 -16.34 -4.34
N LEU A 28 -9.14 -15.42 -3.91
CA LEU A 28 -10.51 -15.36 -4.43
C LEU A 28 -10.53 -14.92 -5.90
N TYR A 29 -9.70 -13.94 -6.28
CA TYR A 29 -9.58 -13.50 -7.67
C TYR A 29 -9.03 -14.60 -8.56
N LEU A 30 -8.01 -15.32 -8.07
CA LEU A 30 -7.45 -16.49 -8.75
C LEU A 30 -8.52 -17.58 -8.93
N GLY A 31 -9.30 -17.87 -7.88
CA GLY A 31 -10.42 -18.81 -7.93
C GLY A 31 -11.48 -18.43 -8.94
N ILE A 32 -11.82 -17.13 -9.08
CA ILE A 32 -12.71 -16.62 -10.12
C ILE A 32 -12.13 -16.95 -11.51
N GLY A 33 -10.83 -16.69 -11.73
CA GLY A 33 -10.15 -17.02 -12.98
C GLY A 33 -10.21 -18.51 -13.31
N ILE A 34 -9.90 -19.37 -12.35
CA ILE A 34 -9.95 -20.84 -12.50
C ILE A 34 -11.38 -21.31 -12.84
N THR A 35 -12.41 -20.76 -12.18
CA THR A 35 -13.81 -21.16 -12.48
C THR A 35 -14.26 -20.72 -13.87
N LEU A 36 -13.65 -19.70 -14.45
CA LEU A 36 -13.89 -19.26 -15.82
C LEU A 36 -13.08 -20.06 -16.83
N GLY A 37 -11.94 -20.62 -16.43
CA GLY A 37 -10.96 -21.30 -17.28
C GLY A 37 -11.41 -22.64 -17.85
N GLN A 38 -10.47 -23.34 -18.50
CA GLN A 38 -10.70 -24.53 -19.33
C GLN A 38 -11.32 -25.71 -18.54
N ASP A 39 -10.95 -26.01 -17.35
CA ASP A 39 -11.56 -27.04 -16.51
C ASP A 39 -12.62 -26.49 -15.56
N GLY A 40 -12.99 -25.20 -15.74
CA GLY A 40 -13.98 -24.53 -14.92
C GLY A 40 -15.42 -24.66 -15.45
N ILE A 41 -16.35 -23.97 -14.79
CA ILE A 41 -17.79 -24.02 -15.12
C ILE A 41 -18.07 -23.44 -16.52
N PHE A 42 -17.25 -22.48 -16.98
CA PHE A 42 -17.50 -21.73 -18.22
C PHE A 42 -16.67 -22.22 -19.41
N ASP A 43 -15.71 -23.12 -19.21
CA ASP A 43 -14.85 -23.73 -20.24
C ASP A 43 -14.23 -22.70 -21.22
N VAL A 44 -13.76 -21.57 -20.69
CA VAL A 44 -13.09 -20.57 -21.50
C VAL A 44 -11.66 -21.02 -21.77
N LYS A 45 -11.37 -21.38 -23.02
CA LYS A 45 -10.02 -21.75 -23.46
C LYS A 45 -9.16 -20.51 -23.61
N PHE A 46 -8.21 -20.35 -22.70
CA PHE A 46 -7.23 -19.27 -22.72
C PHE A 46 -5.83 -19.84 -22.49
N ASP A 47 -5.06 -19.94 -23.58
CA ASP A 47 -3.70 -20.50 -23.58
C ASP A 47 -2.75 -19.52 -24.30
N ASN A 48 -2.68 -18.28 -23.78
CA ASN A 48 -1.80 -17.27 -24.35
C ASN A 48 -0.88 -16.70 -23.27
N ALA A 49 0.25 -17.38 -23.05
CA ALA A 49 1.25 -16.98 -22.06
C ALA A 49 1.88 -15.61 -22.38
N GLU A 50 2.08 -15.27 -23.67
CA GLU A 50 2.64 -14.00 -24.10
C GLU A 50 1.71 -12.82 -23.73
N LEU A 51 0.42 -12.93 -24.05
CA LEU A 51 -0.57 -11.91 -23.68
C LEU A 51 -0.68 -11.79 -22.15
N THR A 52 -0.65 -12.91 -21.43
CA THR A 52 -0.66 -12.93 -19.97
C THR A 52 0.57 -12.21 -19.40
N GLN A 53 1.75 -12.45 -19.95
CA GLN A 53 2.98 -11.79 -19.54
C GLN A 53 2.91 -10.27 -19.76
N VAL A 54 2.47 -9.82 -20.93
CA VAL A 54 2.36 -8.38 -21.25
C VAL A 54 1.38 -7.68 -20.32
N ILE A 55 0.17 -8.23 -20.15
CA ILE A 55 -0.84 -7.67 -19.25
C ILE A 55 -0.37 -7.74 -17.80
N GLY A 56 0.27 -8.86 -17.41
CA GLY A 56 0.84 -9.05 -16.09
C GLY A 56 1.92 -8.01 -15.76
N TYR A 57 2.82 -7.72 -16.69
CA TYR A 57 3.84 -6.67 -16.53
C TYR A 57 3.20 -5.28 -16.42
N ALA A 58 2.20 -4.97 -17.26
CA ALA A 58 1.48 -3.71 -17.17
C ALA A 58 0.79 -3.55 -15.79
N ALA A 59 0.16 -4.62 -15.30
CA ALA A 59 -0.45 -4.63 -13.98
C ALA A 59 0.60 -4.48 -12.87
N LEU A 60 1.74 -5.16 -12.97
CA LEU A 60 2.82 -5.07 -12.00
C LEU A 60 3.41 -3.66 -11.92
N VAL A 61 3.59 -2.98 -13.07
CA VAL A 61 4.04 -1.57 -13.12
C VAL A 61 3.07 -0.65 -12.37
N VAL A 62 1.77 -0.88 -12.53
CA VAL A 62 0.73 -0.10 -11.81
C VAL A 62 0.76 -0.39 -10.31
N ILE A 63 0.89 -1.65 -9.91
CA ILE A 63 0.94 -2.07 -8.50
C ILE A 63 2.20 -1.51 -7.83
N LEU A 64 3.36 -1.57 -8.50
CA LEU A 64 4.60 -0.98 -7.98
C LEU A 64 4.55 0.54 -7.89
N ALA A 65 3.87 1.20 -8.86
CA ALA A 65 3.64 2.64 -8.78
C ALA A 65 2.74 2.99 -7.58
N GLU A 66 1.64 2.25 -7.37
CA GLU A 66 0.75 2.44 -6.21
C GLU A 66 1.50 2.20 -4.89
N GLY A 67 2.25 1.09 -4.77
CA GLY A 67 3.05 0.77 -3.60
C GLY A 67 4.12 1.85 -3.32
N GLY A 68 4.84 2.30 -4.37
CA GLY A 68 5.82 3.37 -4.25
C GLY A 68 5.22 4.71 -3.81
N LEU A 69 4.05 5.09 -4.35
CA LEU A 69 3.31 6.28 -3.93
C LEU A 69 2.88 6.20 -2.46
N GLY A 70 2.61 5.00 -1.96
CA GLY A 70 2.25 4.73 -0.58
C GLY A 70 3.41 4.75 0.40
N ALA A 71 4.58 4.38 -0.06
CA ALA A 71 5.76 4.21 0.77
C ALA A 71 6.22 5.53 1.40
N LYS A 72 6.27 5.57 2.74
CA LYS A 72 6.68 6.77 3.48
C LYS A 72 8.20 6.80 3.65
N TRP A 73 8.87 7.75 3.03
CA TRP A 73 10.32 7.90 3.10
C TRP A 73 10.88 7.96 4.54
N LYS A 74 10.13 8.55 5.48
CA LYS A 74 10.52 8.61 6.89
C LYS A 74 10.61 7.21 7.53
N GLU A 75 9.78 6.27 7.11
CA GLU A 75 9.75 4.89 7.61
C GLU A 75 10.78 4.01 6.87
N VAL A 76 10.92 4.21 5.55
CA VAL A 76 11.84 3.43 4.70
C VAL A 76 13.31 3.83 4.91
N LYS A 77 13.62 5.14 5.02
CA LYS A 77 15.00 5.64 5.10
C LYS A 77 15.87 4.96 6.18
N PRO A 78 15.41 4.80 7.44
CA PRO A 78 16.24 4.20 8.50
C PRO A 78 16.49 2.71 8.28
N VAL A 79 15.64 2.02 7.52
CA VAL A 79 15.71 0.58 7.27
C VAL A 79 16.25 0.23 5.88
N LEU A 80 16.49 1.25 5.03
CA LEU A 80 16.95 1.07 3.65
C LEU A 80 18.18 0.15 3.50
N PRO A 81 19.25 0.27 4.32
CA PRO A 81 20.39 -0.65 4.20
C PRO A 81 20.02 -2.11 4.50
N ALA A 82 19.14 -2.34 5.49
CA ALA A 82 18.67 -3.67 5.85
C ALA A 82 17.80 -4.27 4.73
N ALA A 83 16.86 -3.50 4.20
CA ALA A 83 16.01 -3.89 3.09
C ALA A 83 16.84 -4.20 1.83
N ALA A 84 17.80 -3.36 1.48
CA ALA A 84 18.68 -3.58 0.32
C ALA A 84 19.49 -4.90 0.44
N VAL A 85 20.00 -5.22 1.62
CA VAL A 85 20.74 -6.48 1.85
C VAL A 85 19.81 -7.69 1.76
N VAL A 86 18.59 -7.61 2.31
CA VAL A 86 17.60 -8.70 2.20
C VAL A 86 17.14 -8.90 0.76
N SER A 87 16.93 -7.81 0.01
CA SER A 87 16.48 -7.85 -1.40
C SER A 87 17.58 -8.28 -2.39
N THR A 88 18.83 -8.32 -1.99
CA THR A 88 19.96 -8.74 -2.84
C THR A 88 20.62 -10.02 -2.33
N ILE A 89 21.38 -9.93 -1.26
CA ILE A 89 22.06 -11.09 -0.66
C ILE A 89 21.04 -12.10 -0.13
N GLY A 90 19.97 -11.64 0.50
CA GLY A 90 18.90 -12.50 0.98
C GLY A 90 18.22 -13.26 -0.15
N VAL A 91 17.92 -12.60 -1.25
CA VAL A 91 17.37 -13.25 -2.46
C VAL A 91 18.34 -14.28 -2.99
N ALA A 92 19.64 -13.97 -3.13
CA ALA A 92 20.64 -14.93 -3.63
C ALA A 92 20.73 -16.18 -2.74
N ILE A 93 20.72 -16.02 -1.40
CA ILE A 93 20.69 -17.15 -0.44
C ILE A 93 19.40 -17.96 -0.62
N SER A 94 18.25 -17.29 -0.71
CA SER A 94 16.95 -17.95 -0.89
C SER A 94 16.92 -18.75 -2.19
N VAL A 95 17.37 -18.17 -3.29
CA VAL A 95 17.48 -18.84 -4.60
C VAL A 95 18.37 -20.07 -4.51
N GLY A 96 19.57 -19.95 -3.93
CA GLY A 96 20.51 -21.05 -3.81
C GLY A 96 19.96 -22.24 -3.03
N ILE A 97 19.33 -21.99 -1.87
CA ILE A 97 18.74 -23.06 -1.05
C ILE A 97 17.53 -23.69 -1.75
N THR A 98 16.63 -22.86 -2.31
CA THR A 98 15.42 -23.34 -2.97
C THR A 98 15.74 -24.10 -4.25
N ALA A 99 16.69 -23.62 -5.06
CA ALA A 99 17.14 -24.32 -6.25
C ALA A 99 17.80 -25.67 -5.90
N SER A 100 18.64 -25.72 -4.86
CA SER A 100 19.21 -26.97 -4.38
C SER A 100 18.12 -27.96 -3.96
N ALA A 101 17.10 -27.51 -3.23
CA ALA A 101 15.96 -28.37 -2.89
C ALA A 101 15.21 -28.86 -4.12
N ALA A 102 14.92 -28.00 -5.09
CA ALA A 102 14.24 -28.35 -6.33
C ALA A 102 15.04 -29.37 -7.15
N HIS A 103 16.39 -29.22 -7.19
CA HIS A 103 17.26 -30.18 -7.88
C HIS A 103 17.34 -31.53 -7.16
N TYR A 104 17.73 -31.53 -5.86
CA TYR A 104 18.01 -32.77 -5.14
C TYR A 104 16.78 -33.52 -4.64
N LEU A 105 15.70 -32.83 -4.27
CA LEU A 105 14.50 -33.46 -3.70
C LEU A 105 13.41 -33.73 -4.75
N VAL A 106 13.34 -32.88 -5.80
CA VAL A 106 12.31 -33.01 -6.87
C VAL A 106 12.89 -33.59 -8.16
N GLY A 107 14.24 -33.58 -8.31
CA GLY A 107 14.92 -34.14 -9.49
C GLY A 107 14.84 -33.25 -10.73
N LEU A 108 14.70 -31.95 -10.56
CA LEU A 108 14.70 -30.99 -11.67
C LEU A 108 16.13 -30.69 -12.13
N ASP A 109 16.29 -30.35 -13.41
CA ASP A 109 17.56 -29.84 -13.92
C ASP A 109 17.96 -28.53 -13.23
N TRP A 110 19.26 -28.29 -13.08
CA TRP A 110 19.77 -27.10 -12.41
C TRP A 110 19.19 -25.79 -12.95
N ARG A 111 19.01 -25.70 -14.29
CA ARG A 111 18.42 -24.49 -14.90
C ARG A 111 16.97 -24.30 -14.44
N GLN A 112 16.14 -25.34 -14.50
CA GLN A 112 14.75 -25.30 -14.03
C GLN A 112 14.68 -25.00 -12.53
N ALA A 113 15.55 -25.63 -11.74
CA ALA A 113 15.65 -25.43 -10.31
C ALA A 113 16.03 -24.00 -9.94
N LEU A 114 17.00 -23.40 -10.65
CA LEU A 114 17.39 -21.99 -10.46
C LEU A 114 16.29 -21.02 -10.86
N ILE A 115 15.56 -21.29 -11.96
CA ILE A 115 14.41 -20.47 -12.38
C ILE A 115 13.32 -20.51 -11.29
N ILE A 116 12.96 -21.70 -10.79
CA ILE A 116 11.98 -21.83 -9.70
C ILE A 116 12.47 -21.07 -8.46
N GLY A 117 13.72 -21.30 -8.05
CA GLY A 117 14.32 -20.60 -6.90
C GLY A 117 14.28 -19.08 -7.04
N ALA A 118 14.61 -18.56 -8.23
CA ALA A 118 14.55 -17.13 -8.51
C ALA A 118 13.11 -16.61 -8.44
N VAL A 119 12.20 -17.22 -9.20
CA VAL A 119 10.79 -16.81 -9.28
C VAL A 119 10.12 -16.76 -7.91
N VAL A 120 10.28 -17.80 -7.09
CA VAL A 120 9.62 -17.86 -5.79
C VAL A 120 10.31 -17.07 -4.68
N SER A 121 11.46 -16.45 -4.96
CA SER A 121 12.17 -15.62 -3.99
C SER A 121 11.59 -14.20 -3.87
N SER A 122 10.83 -13.72 -4.85
CA SER A 122 10.07 -12.46 -4.75
C SER A 122 9.00 -12.55 -3.67
N THR A 123 8.79 -11.46 -2.93
CA THR A 123 7.80 -11.33 -1.83
C THR A 123 6.81 -10.21 -2.12
N ASP A 124 5.60 -10.34 -1.62
CA ASP A 124 4.50 -9.40 -1.85
C ASP A 124 4.07 -8.72 -0.53
N ALA A 125 4.47 -7.46 -0.34
CA ALA A 125 4.08 -6.67 0.82
C ALA A 125 2.58 -6.37 0.84
N ALA A 126 1.93 -6.19 -0.31
CA ALA A 126 0.50 -5.90 -0.36
C ALA A 126 -0.31 -7.08 0.19
N ALA A 127 0.08 -8.32 -0.14
CA ALA A 127 -0.50 -9.53 0.45
C ALA A 127 -0.31 -9.56 1.98
N VAL A 128 0.89 -9.23 2.48
CA VAL A 128 1.20 -9.19 3.91
C VAL A 128 0.33 -8.15 4.63
N PHE A 129 0.28 -6.92 4.14
CA PHE A 129 -0.49 -5.85 4.77
C PHE A 129 -1.99 -6.05 4.67
N SER A 130 -2.49 -6.71 3.63
CA SER A 130 -3.90 -7.06 3.52
C SER A 130 -4.37 -7.95 4.67
N VAL A 131 -3.50 -8.86 5.12
CA VAL A 131 -3.75 -9.80 6.23
C VAL A 131 -3.52 -9.12 7.58
N LEU A 132 -2.49 -8.28 7.70
CA LEU A 132 -2.11 -7.61 8.95
C LEU A 132 -2.85 -6.29 9.23
N ARG A 133 -3.83 -5.92 8.43
CA ARG A 133 -4.59 -4.64 8.60
C ARG A 133 -5.13 -4.39 10.02
N ARG A 134 -5.36 -5.46 10.79
CA ARG A 134 -5.91 -5.39 12.16
C ARG A 134 -4.86 -5.58 13.25
N VAL A 135 -3.61 -5.83 12.86
CA VAL A 135 -2.50 -6.06 13.79
C VAL A 135 -1.54 -4.89 13.62
N PRO A 136 -1.43 -4.00 14.60
CA PRO A 136 -0.46 -2.92 14.54
C PRO A 136 0.95 -3.52 14.56
N LEU A 137 1.79 -3.04 13.63
CA LEU A 137 3.19 -3.43 13.54
C LEU A 137 4.09 -2.23 13.80
N PRO A 138 5.26 -2.44 14.43
CA PRO A 138 6.27 -1.39 14.54
C PRO A 138 6.65 -0.82 13.16
N PRO A 139 6.78 0.51 13.00
CA PRO A 139 7.11 1.17 11.73
C PRO A 139 8.37 0.62 11.06
N ARG A 140 9.30 0.10 11.88
CA ARG A 140 10.53 -0.54 11.41
C ARG A 140 10.26 -1.82 10.62
N ILE A 141 9.35 -2.69 11.11
CA ILE A 141 9.01 -3.94 10.43
C ILE A 141 8.26 -3.63 9.14
N THR A 142 7.27 -2.74 9.22
CA THR A 142 6.51 -2.27 8.06
C THR A 142 7.43 -1.73 6.99
N GLY A 143 8.35 -0.83 7.36
CA GLY A 143 9.30 -0.23 6.42
C GLY A 143 10.26 -1.24 5.79
N VAL A 144 10.73 -2.28 6.53
CA VAL A 144 11.58 -3.33 5.94
C VAL A 144 10.80 -4.18 4.94
N LEU A 145 9.59 -4.63 5.30
CA LEU A 145 8.77 -5.48 4.45
C LEU A 145 8.34 -4.74 3.17
N GLU A 146 7.96 -3.47 3.29
CA GLU A 146 7.56 -2.61 2.18
C GLU A 146 8.73 -2.33 1.22
N ALA A 147 9.89 -1.96 1.77
CA ALA A 147 11.07 -1.72 0.98
C ALA A 147 11.65 -3.01 0.37
N GLU A 148 11.62 -4.12 1.10
CA GLU A 148 12.05 -5.43 0.58
C GLU A 148 11.23 -5.81 -0.65
N SER A 149 9.91 -5.76 -0.56
CA SER A 149 9.03 -6.12 -1.69
C SER A 149 9.23 -5.22 -2.90
N GLY A 150 9.40 -3.91 -2.70
CA GLY A 150 9.65 -2.99 -3.82
C GLY A 150 11.01 -3.15 -4.48
N PHE A 151 12.01 -3.68 -3.76
CA PHE A 151 13.37 -3.82 -4.27
C PHE A 151 13.70 -5.22 -4.78
N ASN A 152 13.09 -6.29 -4.25
CA ASN A 152 13.45 -7.66 -4.58
C ASN A 152 12.93 -8.12 -5.96
N ASP A 153 11.85 -7.52 -6.47
CA ASP A 153 11.31 -7.84 -7.78
C ASP A 153 12.32 -7.57 -8.89
N ALA A 154 13.08 -6.47 -8.78
CA ALA A 154 14.05 -6.09 -9.79
C ALA A 154 15.17 -7.15 -10.01
N PRO A 155 15.95 -7.56 -9.01
CA PRO A 155 16.99 -8.58 -9.20
C PRO A 155 16.40 -9.94 -9.58
N VAL A 156 15.20 -10.27 -9.11
CA VAL A 156 14.53 -11.53 -9.45
C VAL A 156 14.14 -11.56 -10.93
N VAL A 157 13.53 -10.49 -11.46
CA VAL A 157 13.18 -10.40 -12.89
C VAL A 157 14.42 -10.54 -13.77
N ILE A 158 15.49 -9.81 -13.49
CA ILE A 158 16.74 -9.88 -14.25
C ILE A 158 17.28 -11.31 -14.25
N MET A 159 17.31 -11.95 -13.07
CA MET A 159 17.79 -13.33 -12.93
C MET A 159 16.93 -14.31 -13.72
N VAL A 160 15.59 -14.20 -13.66
CA VAL A 160 14.67 -15.10 -14.39
C VAL A 160 14.83 -14.90 -15.90
N VAL A 161 14.94 -13.68 -16.39
CA VAL A 161 15.17 -13.38 -17.81
C VAL A 161 16.50 -13.97 -18.27
N ALA A 162 17.59 -13.76 -17.54
CA ALA A 162 18.91 -14.28 -17.88
C ALA A 162 18.95 -15.82 -17.87
N LEU A 163 18.31 -16.47 -16.89
CA LEU A 163 18.23 -17.93 -16.82
C LEU A 163 17.28 -18.52 -17.88
N SER A 164 16.33 -17.73 -18.41
CA SER A 164 15.40 -18.15 -19.45
C SER A 164 15.92 -17.90 -20.88
N ALA A 165 17.01 -17.13 -21.04
CA ALA A 165 17.62 -16.85 -22.33
C ALA A 165 18.14 -18.12 -23.03
N VAL A 166 17.95 -18.21 -24.34
CA VAL A 166 18.43 -19.37 -25.13
C VAL A 166 19.96 -19.33 -25.24
N GLY A 167 20.63 -20.37 -24.71
CA GLY A 167 22.09 -20.48 -24.76
C GLY A 167 22.69 -21.05 -23.48
N PRO A 168 24.03 -21.21 -23.44
CA PRO A 168 24.71 -21.57 -22.21
C PRO A 168 24.56 -20.45 -21.19
N VAL A 169 24.33 -20.83 -19.94
CA VAL A 169 24.30 -19.87 -18.83
C VAL A 169 25.67 -19.20 -18.75
N GLU A 170 25.70 -17.88 -18.82
CA GLU A 170 26.93 -17.09 -18.67
C GLU A 170 27.58 -17.32 -17.30
N HIS A 171 28.86 -16.94 -17.18
CA HIS A 171 29.54 -17.07 -15.91
C HIS A 171 28.81 -16.27 -14.81
N TRP A 172 28.62 -16.85 -13.63
CA TRP A 172 27.88 -16.25 -12.52
C TRP A 172 28.32 -14.81 -12.17
N TYR A 173 29.60 -14.47 -12.35
CA TYR A 173 30.11 -13.12 -12.07
C TYR A 173 29.62 -12.08 -13.11
N ILE A 174 29.38 -12.50 -14.36
CA ILE A 174 28.75 -11.65 -15.39
C ILE A 174 27.32 -11.34 -15.01
N LEU A 175 26.56 -12.35 -14.63
CA LEU A 175 25.18 -12.19 -14.16
C LEU A 175 25.11 -11.24 -12.95
N VAL A 176 26.01 -11.36 -11.98
CA VAL A 176 26.06 -10.46 -10.82
C VAL A 176 26.37 -9.02 -11.26
N ALA A 177 27.32 -8.84 -12.20
CA ALA A 177 27.65 -7.53 -12.74
C ALA A 177 26.48 -6.91 -13.52
N GLU A 178 25.78 -7.72 -14.30
CA GLU A 178 24.58 -7.31 -15.04
C GLU A 178 23.45 -6.85 -14.11
N ILE A 179 23.13 -7.66 -13.09
CA ILE A 179 22.16 -7.29 -12.06
C ILE A 179 22.55 -5.96 -11.39
N ALA A 180 23.81 -5.82 -10.99
CA ALA A 180 24.29 -4.59 -10.34
C ALA A 180 24.18 -3.36 -11.26
N MET A 181 24.52 -3.52 -12.53
CA MET A 181 24.44 -2.46 -13.54
C MET A 181 22.99 -2.07 -13.83
N GLU A 182 22.10 -3.03 -14.08
CA GLU A 182 20.69 -2.77 -14.34
C GLU A 182 19.98 -2.11 -13.15
N LEU A 183 20.31 -2.54 -11.93
CA LEU A 183 19.79 -1.90 -10.71
C LEU A 183 20.30 -0.46 -10.58
N ALA A 184 21.59 -0.20 -10.86
CA ALA A 184 22.16 1.14 -10.79
C ALA A 184 21.52 2.09 -11.82
N ILE A 185 21.36 1.65 -13.07
CA ILE A 185 20.72 2.41 -14.14
C ILE A 185 19.25 2.67 -13.80
N GLY A 186 18.51 1.63 -13.40
CA GLY A 186 17.12 1.75 -13.01
C GLY A 186 16.91 2.73 -11.85
N ALA A 187 17.76 2.65 -10.83
CA ALA A 187 17.72 3.59 -9.70
C ALA A 187 18.03 5.03 -10.14
N ALA A 188 19.04 5.26 -10.95
CA ALA A 188 19.39 6.58 -11.45
C ALA A 188 18.25 7.20 -12.26
N ILE A 189 17.63 6.43 -13.15
CA ILE A 189 16.50 6.88 -13.97
C ILE A 189 15.26 7.14 -13.10
N GLY A 190 14.93 6.21 -12.19
CA GLY A 190 13.77 6.38 -11.31
C GLY A 190 13.89 7.62 -10.43
N ILE A 191 15.06 7.87 -9.85
CA ILE A 191 15.33 9.06 -9.04
C ILE A 191 15.23 10.33 -9.91
N THR A 192 15.81 10.33 -11.08
CA THR A 192 15.82 11.50 -11.98
C THR A 192 14.43 11.83 -12.47
N VAL A 193 13.68 10.85 -12.99
CA VAL A 193 12.32 11.05 -13.51
C VAL A 193 11.37 11.43 -12.37
N GLY A 194 11.46 10.79 -11.22
CA GLY A 194 10.65 11.14 -10.05
C GLY A 194 10.91 12.55 -9.55
N TRP A 195 12.17 12.96 -9.48
CA TRP A 195 12.56 14.31 -9.08
C TRP A 195 12.11 15.38 -10.09
N LEU A 196 12.39 15.18 -11.38
CA LEU A 196 11.94 16.09 -12.44
C LEU A 196 10.41 16.16 -12.52
N GLY A 197 9.73 15.01 -12.41
CA GLY A 197 8.29 14.93 -12.37
C GLY A 197 7.67 15.69 -11.19
N SER A 198 8.26 15.55 -10.00
CA SER A 198 7.81 16.28 -8.81
C SER A 198 8.02 17.79 -8.96
N LEU A 199 9.14 18.20 -9.54
CA LEU A 199 9.44 19.60 -9.82
C LEU A 199 8.46 20.18 -10.85
N GLY A 200 8.20 19.45 -11.94
CA GLY A 200 7.24 19.85 -12.97
C GLY A 200 5.82 20.02 -12.43
N LEU A 201 5.31 19.04 -11.67
CA LEU A 201 3.95 19.08 -11.14
C LEU A 201 3.74 20.17 -10.07
N ARG A 202 4.79 20.63 -9.41
CA ARG A 202 4.70 21.76 -8.47
C ARG A 202 4.60 23.11 -9.15
N HIS A 203 5.16 23.24 -10.36
CA HIS A 203 5.20 24.52 -11.10
C HIS A 203 4.09 24.61 -12.15
N VAL A 204 3.57 23.50 -12.62
CA VAL A 204 2.50 23.47 -13.63
C VAL A 204 1.14 23.42 -12.93
N ALA A 205 0.37 24.48 -13.06
CA ALA A 205 -1.02 24.51 -12.61
C ALA A 205 -1.90 23.81 -13.65
N LEU A 206 -2.31 22.56 -13.39
CA LEU A 206 -3.22 21.83 -14.27
C LEU A 206 -4.66 22.37 -14.13
N PRO A 207 -5.43 22.46 -15.23
CA PRO A 207 -6.75 23.10 -15.22
C PRO A 207 -7.82 22.32 -14.47
N ALA A 208 -7.60 21.03 -14.18
CA ALA A 208 -8.53 20.17 -13.46
C ALA A 208 -7.79 19.29 -12.44
N SER A 209 -8.39 19.12 -11.26
CA SER A 209 -7.84 18.30 -10.17
C SER A 209 -7.64 16.83 -10.57
N GLY A 210 -8.53 16.28 -11.41
CA GLY A 210 -8.44 14.92 -11.92
C GLY A 210 -7.27 14.66 -12.88
N LEU A 211 -6.59 15.69 -13.40
CA LEU A 211 -5.42 15.55 -14.25
C LEU A 211 -4.14 15.26 -13.44
N TYR A 212 -4.07 15.66 -12.16
CA TYR A 212 -2.91 15.39 -11.33
C TYR A 212 -2.67 13.89 -11.10
N PRO A 213 -3.69 13.08 -10.73
CA PRO A 213 -3.52 11.62 -10.64
C PRO A 213 -3.01 10.98 -11.93
N ILE A 214 -3.57 11.37 -13.06
CA ILE A 214 -3.18 10.85 -14.38
C ILE A 214 -1.71 11.21 -14.68
N ALA A 215 -1.32 12.47 -14.45
CA ALA A 215 0.04 12.92 -14.67
C ALA A 215 1.05 12.21 -13.76
N VAL A 216 0.72 12.00 -12.47
CA VAL A 216 1.58 11.25 -11.54
C VAL A 216 1.77 9.81 -12.02
N MET A 217 0.71 9.12 -12.41
CA MET A 217 0.81 7.76 -12.94
C MET A 217 1.57 7.71 -14.26
N ALA A 218 1.34 8.67 -15.16
CA ALA A 218 2.07 8.76 -16.43
C ALA A 218 3.58 8.96 -16.21
N ILE A 219 3.99 9.80 -15.26
CA ILE A 219 5.40 10.00 -14.90
C ILE A 219 5.98 8.70 -14.31
N ALA A 220 5.27 8.01 -13.43
CA ALA A 220 5.73 6.74 -12.86
C ALA A 220 5.91 5.67 -13.96
N VAL A 221 4.93 5.51 -14.85
CA VAL A 221 5.03 4.57 -15.99
C VAL A 221 6.14 4.98 -16.97
N SER A 222 6.35 6.27 -17.20
CA SER A 222 7.45 6.74 -18.06
C SER A 222 8.83 6.43 -17.46
N ALA A 223 8.95 6.40 -16.13
CA ALA A 223 10.18 5.95 -15.46
C ALA A 223 10.46 4.46 -15.75
N TYR A 224 9.43 3.60 -15.73
CA TYR A 224 9.55 2.20 -16.15
C TYR A 224 10.06 2.09 -17.58
N ALA A 225 9.39 2.78 -18.52
CA ALA A 225 9.74 2.72 -19.94
C ALA A 225 11.17 3.24 -20.19
N ALA A 226 11.55 4.36 -19.57
CA ALA A 226 12.90 4.93 -19.70
C ALA A 226 13.97 3.99 -19.10
N GLY A 227 13.66 3.35 -17.95
CA GLY A 227 14.54 2.35 -17.34
C GLY A 227 14.77 1.16 -18.26
N ALA A 228 13.70 0.58 -18.79
CA ALA A 228 13.77 -0.55 -19.72
C ALA A 228 14.50 -0.19 -21.03
N MET A 229 14.24 0.99 -21.60
CA MET A 229 14.93 1.44 -22.82
C MET A 229 16.45 1.66 -22.62
N ALA A 230 16.86 2.02 -21.42
CA ALA A 230 18.28 2.21 -21.08
C ALA A 230 18.96 0.93 -20.59
N HIS A 231 18.38 -0.24 -20.81
CA HIS A 231 18.89 -1.52 -20.29
C HIS A 231 19.09 -1.50 -18.77
N GLY A 232 18.20 -0.83 -18.05
CA GLY A 232 18.16 -0.84 -16.59
C GLY A 232 16.84 -1.45 -16.09
N SER A 233 16.75 -1.70 -14.78
CA SER A 233 15.55 -2.24 -14.19
C SER A 233 14.39 -1.22 -14.20
N GLY A 234 13.43 -1.40 -15.12
CA GLY A 234 12.22 -0.58 -15.20
C GLY A 234 11.36 -0.69 -13.94
N PHE A 235 11.30 -1.87 -13.31
CA PHE A 235 10.52 -2.10 -12.08
C PHE A 235 11.09 -1.31 -10.90
N LEU A 236 12.41 -1.25 -10.76
CA LEU A 236 13.04 -0.40 -9.74
C LEU A 236 12.84 1.08 -10.07
N ALA A 237 12.92 1.46 -11.34
CA ALA A 237 12.74 2.84 -11.77
C ALA A 237 11.33 3.36 -11.45
N VAL A 238 10.27 2.61 -11.77
CA VAL A 238 8.90 3.01 -11.45
C VAL A 238 8.66 3.11 -9.95
N TYR A 239 9.15 2.14 -9.16
CA TYR A 239 8.98 2.15 -7.71
C TYR A 239 9.64 3.37 -7.05
N LEU A 240 10.91 3.67 -7.42
CA LEU A 240 11.62 4.83 -6.88
C LEU A 240 11.03 6.16 -7.35
N ALA A 241 10.63 6.27 -8.63
CA ALA A 241 9.96 7.47 -9.12
C ALA A 241 8.65 7.72 -8.38
N ALA A 242 7.82 6.69 -8.20
CA ALA A 242 6.58 6.76 -7.47
C ALA A 242 6.80 7.12 -5.99
N MET A 243 7.80 6.54 -5.33
CA MET A 243 8.15 6.86 -3.95
C MET A 243 8.58 8.32 -3.79
N ILE A 244 9.34 8.89 -4.74
CA ILE A 244 9.71 10.31 -4.72
C ILE A 244 8.47 11.19 -4.92
N LEU A 245 7.61 10.86 -5.87
CA LEU A 245 6.36 11.57 -6.11
C LEU A 245 5.44 11.54 -4.88
N GLY A 246 5.30 10.37 -4.26
CA GLY A 246 4.48 10.15 -3.06
C GLY A 246 4.92 10.94 -1.84
N ASN A 247 6.23 11.13 -1.69
CA ASN A 247 6.80 11.93 -0.59
C ASN A 247 7.01 13.40 -0.95
N SER A 248 6.63 13.79 -2.17
CA SER A 248 6.62 15.18 -2.62
C SER A 248 5.30 15.83 -2.22
N LYS A 249 5.34 17.07 -1.73
CA LYS A 249 4.12 17.84 -1.43
C LYS A 249 3.45 18.25 -2.76
N LEU A 250 2.76 17.31 -3.42
CA LEU A 250 2.06 17.55 -4.68
C LEU A 250 0.65 18.12 -4.42
N PRO A 251 0.14 18.97 -5.33
CA PRO A 251 -1.26 19.40 -5.29
C PRO A 251 -2.21 18.21 -5.41
N HIS A 252 -3.40 18.30 -4.81
CA HIS A 252 -4.47 17.30 -4.89
C HIS A 252 -4.05 15.87 -4.49
N TRP A 253 -3.12 15.75 -3.53
CA TRP A 253 -2.57 14.46 -3.09
C TRP A 253 -3.63 13.42 -2.70
N PRO A 254 -4.70 13.74 -1.92
CA PRO A 254 -5.73 12.74 -1.57
C PRO A 254 -6.43 12.16 -2.80
N ALA A 255 -6.72 12.98 -3.82
CA ALA A 255 -7.31 12.51 -5.06
C ALA A 255 -6.34 11.61 -5.84
N THR A 256 -5.05 11.98 -5.87
CA THR A 256 -4.00 11.17 -6.49
C THR A 256 -3.87 9.81 -5.81
N ARG A 257 -3.86 9.79 -4.47
CA ARG A 257 -3.77 8.56 -3.69
C ARG A 257 -4.98 7.65 -3.95
N GLY A 258 -6.20 8.18 -3.83
CA GLY A 258 -7.42 7.39 -4.08
C GLY A 258 -7.53 6.83 -5.50
N PHE A 259 -7.05 7.58 -6.50
CA PHE A 259 -6.99 7.10 -7.88
C PHE A 259 -5.96 5.99 -8.05
N ALA A 260 -4.75 6.13 -7.48
CA ALA A 260 -3.69 5.11 -7.54
C ALA A 260 -4.13 3.83 -6.84
N ASP A 261 -4.74 3.92 -5.65
CA ASP A 261 -5.29 2.78 -4.91
C ASP A 261 -6.36 2.05 -5.75
N GLY A 262 -7.30 2.79 -6.37
CA GLY A 262 -8.34 2.21 -7.23
C GLY A 262 -7.77 1.50 -8.47
N LEU A 263 -6.75 2.10 -9.10
CA LEU A 263 -6.07 1.51 -10.25
C LEU A 263 -5.25 0.27 -9.85
N GLY A 264 -4.60 0.30 -8.69
CA GLY A 264 -3.91 -0.85 -8.09
C GLY A 264 -4.86 -2.04 -7.86
N TRP A 265 -6.05 -1.80 -7.29
CA TRP A 265 -7.08 -2.83 -7.15
C TRP A 265 -7.51 -3.40 -8.49
N LEU A 266 -7.75 -2.56 -9.49
CA LEU A 266 -8.14 -3.01 -10.84
C LEU A 266 -7.05 -3.87 -11.46
N ALA A 267 -5.80 -3.44 -11.36
CA ALA A 267 -4.64 -4.19 -11.85
C ALA A 267 -4.50 -5.55 -11.15
N GLN A 268 -4.62 -5.60 -9.81
CA GLN A 268 -4.57 -6.84 -9.04
C GLN A 268 -5.70 -7.81 -9.45
N ILE A 269 -6.95 -7.34 -9.49
CA ILE A 269 -8.10 -8.17 -9.87
C ILE A 269 -7.89 -8.73 -11.28
N GLY A 270 -7.59 -7.85 -12.26
CA GLY A 270 -7.39 -8.26 -13.64
C GLY A 270 -6.27 -9.29 -13.80
N MET A 271 -5.14 -9.04 -13.16
CA MET A 271 -3.97 -9.90 -13.17
C MET A 271 -4.24 -11.30 -12.60
N PHE A 272 -4.82 -11.36 -11.37
CA PHE A 272 -5.09 -12.66 -10.75
C PHE A 272 -6.18 -13.45 -11.45
N VAL A 273 -7.21 -12.80 -11.98
CA VAL A 273 -8.23 -13.47 -12.82
C VAL A 273 -7.60 -14.02 -14.09
N LEU A 274 -6.73 -13.24 -14.75
CA LEU A 274 -6.04 -13.67 -15.96
C LEU A 274 -5.10 -14.85 -15.69
N LEU A 275 -4.35 -14.81 -14.58
CA LEU A 275 -3.49 -15.91 -14.15
C LEU A 275 -4.30 -17.17 -13.80
N GLY A 276 -5.48 -17.01 -13.22
CA GLY A 276 -6.39 -18.12 -12.98
C GLY A 276 -6.96 -18.74 -14.27
N LEU A 277 -7.21 -17.91 -15.28
CA LEU A 277 -7.65 -18.35 -16.62
C LEU A 277 -6.58 -19.15 -17.37
N LEU A 278 -5.30 -18.82 -17.17
CA LEU A 278 -4.17 -19.47 -17.84
C LEU A 278 -3.93 -20.89 -17.31
N VAL A 279 -4.41 -21.21 -16.13
CA VAL A 279 -4.16 -22.48 -15.46
C VAL A 279 -5.16 -23.53 -15.88
N THR A 280 -4.66 -24.75 -16.14
CA THR A 280 -5.44 -25.96 -16.30
C THR A 280 -5.34 -26.77 -15.00
N PRO A 281 -6.39 -26.79 -14.14
CA PRO A 281 -6.35 -27.48 -12.85
C PRO A 281 -5.96 -28.94 -12.91
N HIS A 282 -6.34 -29.64 -13.99
CA HIS A 282 -5.99 -31.03 -14.22
C HIS A 282 -4.47 -31.27 -14.24
N ASP A 283 -3.72 -30.38 -14.88
CA ASP A 283 -2.27 -30.51 -15.02
C ASP A 283 -1.51 -30.19 -13.72
N LEU A 284 -2.18 -29.58 -12.72
CA LEU A 284 -1.55 -29.26 -11.44
C LEU A 284 -1.37 -30.44 -10.51
N VAL A 285 -2.11 -31.53 -10.73
CA VAL A 285 -2.14 -32.70 -9.82
C VAL A 285 -0.76 -33.35 -9.72
N ASP A 286 -0.08 -33.52 -10.85
CA ASP A 286 1.23 -34.16 -10.93
C ASP A 286 2.34 -33.34 -10.29
N ASP A 287 2.19 -32.00 -10.30
CA ASP A 287 3.16 -31.06 -9.78
C ASP A 287 2.85 -30.61 -8.34
N PHE A 288 1.77 -31.14 -7.72
CA PHE A 288 1.36 -30.76 -6.36
C PHE A 288 2.42 -31.10 -5.32
N TRP A 289 2.91 -32.35 -5.29
CA TRP A 289 3.93 -32.74 -4.29
C TRP A 289 5.28 -32.06 -4.51
N PRO A 290 5.80 -31.94 -5.74
CA PRO A 290 6.94 -31.08 -6.05
C PRO A 290 6.79 -29.65 -5.47
N ALA A 291 5.65 -29.01 -5.68
CA ALA A 291 5.39 -27.67 -5.18
C ALA A 291 5.36 -27.60 -3.65
N VAL A 292 4.72 -28.58 -2.99
CA VAL A 292 4.68 -28.66 -1.52
C VAL A 292 6.08 -28.81 -0.93
N VAL A 293 6.93 -29.70 -1.51
CA VAL A 293 8.29 -29.92 -1.02
C VAL A 293 9.16 -28.67 -1.20
N VAL A 294 9.16 -28.07 -2.39
CA VAL A 294 9.92 -26.83 -2.65
C VAL A 294 9.46 -25.70 -1.75
N GLY A 295 8.14 -25.52 -1.60
CA GLY A 295 7.57 -24.47 -0.77
C GLY A 295 7.82 -24.68 0.72
N LEU A 296 7.87 -25.94 1.20
CA LEU A 296 8.24 -26.25 2.59
C LEU A 296 9.69 -25.84 2.87
N VAL A 297 10.62 -26.21 1.99
CA VAL A 297 12.03 -25.80 2.11
C VAL A 297 12.17 -24.28 2.01
N LEU A 298 11.46 -23.66 1.08
CA LEU A 298 11.45 -22.20 0.92
C LEU A 298 11.01 -21.51 2.22
N THR A 299 9.91 -21.97 2.82
CA THR A 299 9.30 -21.29 3.97
C THR A 299 10.02 -21.62 5.28
N MET A 300 10.44 -22.89 5.49
CA MET A 300 11.02 -23.34 6.76
C MET A 300 12.54 -23.23 6.81
N VAL A 301 13.21 -23.20 5.66
CA VAL A 301 14.68 -23.18 5.61
C VAL A 301 15.20 -21.96 4.87
N ALA A 302 14.86 -21.81 3.59
CA ALA A 302 15.47 -20.78 2.75
C ALA A 302 15.18 -19.37 3.26
N ARG A 303 13.91 -19.09 3.56
CA ARG A 303 13.48 -17.76 4.04
C ARG A 303 14.05 -17.42 5.43
N PRO A 304 13.97 -18.28 6.48
CA PRO A 304 14.63 -18.01 7.74
C PRO A 304 16.14 -17.82 7.62
N VAL A 305 16.84 -18.72 6.92
CA VAL A 305 18.29 -18.60 6.73
C VAL A 305 18.65 -17.30 6.03
N SER A 306 17.95 -16.96 4.95
CA SER A 306 18.11 -15.71 4.19
C SER A 306 17.93 -14.48 5.10
N VAL A 307 16.83 -14.39 5.84
CA VAL A 307 16.53 -13.24 6.72
C VAL A 307 17.52 -13.13 7.86
N PHE A 308 17.85 -14.25 8.53
CA PHE A 308 18.76 -14.23 9.67
C PHE A 308 20.19 -13.87 9.26
N LEU A 309 20.70 -14.40 8.13
CA LEU A 309 22.02 -14.07 7.62
C LEU A 309 22.11 -12.64 7.10
N SER A 310 21.14 -12.21 6.30
CA SER A 310 21.10 -10.86 5.71
C SER A 310 20.96 -9.78 6.78
N LEU A 311 20.17 -10.05 7.82
CA LEU A 311 19.96 -9.11 8.91
C LEU A 311 20.92 -9.32 10.10
N ALA A 312 21.93 -10.19 9.99
CA ALA A 312 22.93 -10.38 11.05
C ALA A 312 23.70 -9.10 11.41
N PRO A 313 24.13 -8.27 10.45
CA PRO A 313 24.86 -7.03 10.75
C PRO A 313 23.97 -5.95 11.39
N PHE A 314 22.66 -6.07 11.26
CA PHE A 314 21.70 -5.07 11.75
C PHE A 314 21.16 -5.47 13.13
N ARG A 315 21.04 -4.49 14.02
CA ARG A 315 20.55 -4.69 15.40
C ARG A 315 19.02 -4.87 15.42
N ILE A 316 18.53 -5.92 14.73
CA ILE A 316 17.11 -6.28 14.67
C ILE A 316 16.87 -7.45 15.64
N PRO A 317 15.88 -7.36 16.56
CA PRO A 317 15.55 -8.43 17.49
C PRO A 317 15.22 -9.75 16.80
N GLY A 318 15.60 -10.88 17.40
CA GLY A 318 15.35 -12.21 16.79
C GLY A 318 13.87 -12.49 16.53
N ARG A 319 12.97 -12.04 17.43
CA ARG A 319 11.52 -12.17 17.26
C ARG A 319 11.01 -11.45 16.00
N GLU A 320 11.55 -10.28 15.68
CA GLU A 320 11.20 -9.53 14.47
C GLU A 320 11.70 -10.26 13.22
N LYS A 321 12.93 -10.83 13.25
CA LYS A 321 13.45 -11.66 12.16
C LYS A 321 12.59 -12.90 11.91
N VAL A 322 12.07 -13.55 12.97
CA VAL A 322 11.14 -14.67 12.84
C VAL A 322 9.85 -14.22 12.15
N LEU A 323 9.27 -13.09 12.56
CA LEU A 323 8.07 -12.56 11.91
C LEU A 323 8.34 -12.22 10.43
N MET A 324 9.44 -11.53 10.10
CA MET A 324 9.82 -11.21 8.73
C MET A 324 10.06 -12.47 7.88
N SER A 325 10.59 -13.53 8.48
CA SER A 325 10.75 -14.83 7.82
C SER A 325 9.41 -15.45 7.47
N TRP A 326 8.44 -15.38 8.38
CA TRP A 326 7.09 -15.92 8.16
C TRP A 326 6.24 -15.01 7.25
N ALA A 327 6.45 -13.70 7.30
CA ALA A 327 5.73 -12.69 6.51
C ALA A 327 6.14 -12.65 5.03
N GLY A 328 7.03 -13.52 4.58
CA GLY A 328 7.39 -13.61 3.18
C GLY A 328 6.27 -14.23 2.33
N LEU A 329 5.10 -13.61 2.26
CA LEU A 329 4.00 -14.05 1.40
C LEU A 329 4.37 -13.87 -0.08
N ARG A 330 3.89 -14.78 -0.92
CA ARG A 330 4.05 -14.73 -2.38
C ARG A 330 2.73 -14.34 -3.00
N GLY A 331 2.76 -13.30 -3.83
CA GLY A 331 1.60 -12.82 -4.57
C GLY A 331 1.59 -13.28 -6.03
N ALA A 332 1.13 -12.40 -6.91
CA ALA A 332 1.09 -12.68 -8.34
C ALA A 332 2.45 -12.59 -9.03
N VAL A 333 3.40 -11.83 -8.47
CA VAL A 333 4.71 -11.60 -9.10
C VAL A 333 5.40 -12.93 -9.47
N PRO A 334 5.54 -13.92 -8.57
CA PRO A 334 6.09 -15.22 -8.92
C PRO A 334 5.36 -15.91 -10.08
N ILE A 335 4.02 -15.87 -10.10
CA ILE A 335 3.24 -16.55 -11.15
C ILE A 335 3.45 -15.85 -12.51
N ILE A 336 3.50 -14.51 -12.53
CA ILE A 336 3.81 -13.75 -13.75
C ILE A 336 5.23 -14.07 -14.23
N LEU A 337 6.20 -14.07 -13.33
CA LEU A 337 7.58 -14.36 -13.68
C LEU A 337 7.75 -15.80 -14.21
N ALA A 338 6.92 -16.73 -13.75
CA ALA A 338 6.91 -18.10 -14.28
C ALA A 338 6.39 -18.19 -15.73
N THR A 339 5.77 -17.15 -16.29
CA THR A 339 5.43 -17.08 -17.71
C THR A 339 6.63 -16.76 -18.60
N ILE A 340 7.71 -16.14 -18.06
CA ILE A 340 8.91 -15.79 -18.83
C ILE A 340 9.54 -17.05 -19.46
N PRO A 341 9.87 -18.11 -18.71
CA PRO A 341 10.41 -19.33 -19.32
C PRO A 341 9.45 -20.01 -20.31
N MET A 342 8.11 -19.83 -20.16
CA MET A 342 7.13 -20.33 -21.12
C MET A 342 7.25 -19.60 -22.47
N VAL A 343 7.27 -18.28 -22.43
CA VAL A 343 7.40 -17.43 -23.64
C VAL A 343 8.77 -17.59 -24.28
N SER A 344 9.83 -17.78 -23.49
CA SER A 344 11.20 -18.03 -23.98
C SER A 344 11.42 -19.44 -24.51
N GLY A 345 10.44 -20.35 -24.42
CA GLY A 345 10.55 -21.72 -24.93
C GLY A 345 11.50 -22.62 -24.11
N VAL A 346 11.66 -22.35 -22.82
CA VAL A 346 12.48 -23.18 -21.92
C VAL A 346 11.84 -24.56 -21.79
N GLN A 347 12.64 -25.61 -21.93
CA GLN A 347 12.14 -26.98 -21.79
C GLN A 347 11.59 -27.25 -20.39
N GLY A 348 10.38 -27.79 -20.30
CA GLY A 348 9.69 -28.03 -19.03
C GLY A 348 9.13 -26.76 -18.36
N SER A 349 8.97 -25.66 -19.09
CA SER A 349 8.44 -24.39 -18.57
C SER A 349 7.03 -24.50 -18.00
N THR A 350 6.16 -25.32 -18.59
CA THR A 350 4.82 -25.60 -18.04
C THR A 350 4.91 -26.22 -16.65
N ARG A 351 5.83 -27.15 -16.43
CA ARG A 351 6.07 -27.74 -15.11
C ARG A 351 6.58 -26.72 -14.10
N ILE A 352 7.48 -25.81 -14.53
CA ILE A 352 7.94 -24.69 -13.70
C ILE A 352 6.75 -23.82 -13.28
N PHE A 353 5.90 -23.45 -14.24
CA PHE A 353 4.71 -22.64 -14.00
C PHE A 353 3.75 -23.32 -13.00
N ASN A 354 3.43 -24.60 -13.21
CA ASN A 354 2.55 -25.38 -12.35
C ASN A 354 3.07 -25.46 -10.91
N ILE A 355 4.36 -25.78 -10.73
CA ILE A 355 5.00 -25.84 -9.40
C ILE A 355 4.89 -24.48 -8.69
N VAL A 356 5.23 -23.38 -9.38
CA VAL A 356 5.16 -22.02 -8.82
C VAL A 356 3.72 -21.67 -8.44
N PHE A 357 2.78 -21.95 -9.33
CA PHE A 357 1.37 -21.66 -9.13
C PHE A 357 0.79 -22.37 -7.89
N VAL A 358 0.99 -23.69 -7.80
CA VAL A 358 0.55 -24.49 -6.64
C VAL A 358 1.22 -24.01 -5.36
N LEU A 359 2.54 -23.75 -5.42
CA LEU A 359 3.30 -23.24 -4.27
C LEU A 359 2.71 -21.92 -3.75
N VAL A 360 2.44 -20.97 -4.65
CA VAL A 360 1.86 -19.67 -4.25
C VAL A 360 0.52 -19.87 -3.57
N ILE A 361 -0.37 -20.69 -4.13
CA ILE A 361 -1.69 -20.94 -3.52
C ILE A 361 -1.55 -21.59 -2.14
N VAL A 362 -0.85 -22.73 -2.07
CA VAL A 362 -0.76 -23.54 -0.83
C VAL A 362 -0.15 -22.71 0.31
N TYR A 363 0.96 -22.04 0.04
CA TYR A 363 1.66 -21.31 1.09
C TYR A 363 0.99 -19.99 1.44
N THR A 364 0.33 -19.32 0.51
CA THR A 364 -0.50 -18.14 0.83
C THR A 364 -1.72 -18.54 1.67
N LEU A 365 -2.34 -19.68 1.42
CA LEU A 365 -3.42 -20.24 2.25
C LEU A 365 -2.97 -20.59 3.67
N ILE A 366 -1.73 -21.04 3.85
CA ILE A 366 -1.20 -21.41 5.17
C ILE A 366 -0.67 -20.17 5.91
N GLN A 367 0.20 -19.39 5.26
CA GLN A 367 0.88 -18.26 5.89
C GLN A 367 -0.07 -17.08 6.14
N GLY A 368 -0.99 -16.78 5.21
CA GLY A 368 -1.92 -15.65 5.35
C GLY A 368 -2.70 -15.70 6.66
N PRO A 369 -3.56 -16.69 6.91
CA PRO A 369 -4.35 -16.77 8.14
C PRO A 369 -3.52 -16.94 9.42
N THR A 370 -2.32 -17.53 9.33
CA THR A 370 -1.45 -17.75 10.51
C THR A 370 -0.59 -16.55 10.88
N LEU A 371 -0.40 -15.60 9.97
CA LEU A 371 0.48 -14.45 10.18
C LEU A 371 0.07 -13.56 11.37
N PRO A 372 -1.22 -13.21 11.57
CA PRO A 372 -1.65 -12.48 12.77
C PRO A 372 -1.41 -13.26 14.07
N TRP A 373 -1.60 -14.56 14.04
CA TRP A 373 -1.33 -15.42 15.20
C TRP A 373 0.16 -15.44 15.54
N VAL A 374 1.05 -15.53 14.54
CA VAL A 374 2.51 -15.47 14.74
C VAL A 374 2.92 -14.12 15.30
N ALA A 375 2.40 -13.00 14.77
CA ALA A 375 2.70 -11.66 15.25
C ALA A 375 2.31 -11.48 16.73
N ASN A 376 1.12 -11.96 17.11
CA ASN A 376 0.65 -11.91 18.50
C ASN A 376 1.47 -12.84 19.42
N LYS A 377 1.80 -14.05 18.98
CA LYS A 377 2.60 -15.01 19.77
C LYS A 377 4.02 -14.51 20.04
N LEU A 378 4.58 -13.71 19.14
CA LEU A 378 5.89 -13.09 19.29
C LEU A 378 5.84 -11.77 20.09
N ASN A 379 4.66 -11.34 20.56
CA ASN A 379 4.42 -10.06 21.24
C ASN A 379 4.98 -8.85 20.45
N ILE A 380 4.81 -8.88 19.12
CA ILE A 380 5.28 -7.82 18.23
C ILE A 380 4.16 -6.83 17.94
N ALA A 381 2.89 -7.25 18.08
CA ALA A 381 1.78 -6.33 18.04
C ALA A 381 2.00 -5.27 19.14
N GLU A 382 2.24 -4.04 18.72
CA GLU A 382 2.21 -2.92 19.65
C GLU A 382 0.82 -2.92 20.29
N ASP A 383 0.76 -2.83 21.62
CA ASP A 383 -0.51 -2.61 22.29
C ASP A 383 -1.20 -1.45 21.55
N ALA A 384 -2.47 -1.62 21.20
CA ALA A 384 -3.26 -0.61 20.48
C ALA A 384 -3.23 0.79 21.15
N ALA A 385 -2.61 0.89 22.31
CA ALA A 385 -2.36 2.07 23.10
C ALA A 385 -1.10 2.86 22.69
N GLU A 386 -0.09 2.21 22.08
CA GLU A 386 1.12 2.91 21.60
C GLU A 386 1.02 3.23 20.11
N ALA A 387 0.21 2.48 19.36
CA ALA A 387 -0.16 2.78 17.97
C ALA A 387 -1.24 3.87 17.84
N ASP A 388 -1.53 4.59 18.93
CA ASP A 388 -2.41 5.75 18.98
C ASP A 388 -1.76 6.98 18.33
N ASP A 389 -1.27 6.79 17.13
CA ASP A 389 -1.05 7.89 16.22
C ASP A 389 -2.46 8.41 15.86
N LEU A 390 -2.82 9.57 16.41
CA LEU A 390 -4.08 10.23 16.12
C LEU A 390 -4.32 10.11 14.61
N GLY A 391 -5.28 9.32 14.20
CA GLY A 391 -5.66 9.17 12.80
C GLY A 391 -6.16 10.51 12.29
N ILE A 392 -5.24 11.39 11.86
CA ILE A 392 -5.60 12.70 11.31
C ILE A 392 -5.70 12.54 9.80
N GLU A 393 -6.91 12.37 9.32
CA GLU A 393 -7.21 12.46 7.90
C GLU A 393 -7.41 13.92 7.52
N SER A 394 -6.71 14.40 6.49
CA SER A 394 -6.87 15.76 5.99
C SER A 394 -7.46 15.77 4.59
N ALA A 395 -8.59 16.46 4.43
CA ALA A 395 -9.17 16.76 3.13
C ALA A 395 -8.98 18.25 2.80
N PRO A 396 -8.38 18.61 1.64
CA PRO A 396 -8.24 20.00 1.24
C PRO A 396 -9.59 20.61 0.87
N LEU A 397 -9.87 21.78 1.38
CA LEU A 397 -11.02 22.61 1.00
C LEU A 397 -10.56 23.61 -0.07
N GLU A 398 -10.46 23.18 -1.32
CA GLU A 398 -9.82 23.91 -2.43
C GLU A 398 -10.31 25.35 -2.64
N ARG A 399 -11.60 25.60 -2.45
CA ARG A 399 -12.19 26.95 -2.57
C ARG A 399 -11.94 27.86 -1.39
N LEU A 400 -11.52 27.32 -0.24
CA LEU A 400 -11.44 28.06 1.04
C LEU A 400 -10.01 28.24 1.54
N ARG A 401 -8.99 27.79 0.80
CA ARG A 401 -7.57 27.80 1.20
C ARG A 401 -7.38 27.28 2.63
N GLY A 402 -7.98 26.12 2.92
CA GLY A 402 -7.95 25.50 4.23
C GLY A 402 -8.03 23.98 4.13
N HIS A 403 -7.78 23.33 5.25
CA HIS A 403 -7.84 21.87 5.39
C HIS A 403 -8.89 21.49 6.41
N LEU A 404 -9.64 20.43 6.12
CA LEU A 404 -10.48 19.76 7.09
C LEU A 404 -9.66 18.59 7.66
N LEU A 405 -9.43 18.62 8.97
CA LEU A 405 -8.74 17.56 9.69
C LEU A 405 -9.81 16.76 10.45
N SER A 406 -9.94 15.48 10.18
CA SER A 406 -10.71 14.54 10.99
C SER A 406 -9.77 13.93 12.02
N VAL A 407 -10.13 13.99 13.30
CA VAL A 407 -9.32 13.57 14.44
C VAL A 407 -10.18 12.70 15.34
N ALA A 408 -9.92 11.40 15.37
CA ALA A 408 -10.56 10.48 16.31
C ALA A 408 -9.92 10.61 17.70
N VAL A 409 -10.72 10.56 18.78
CA VAL A 409 -10.24 10.52 20.18
C VAL A 409 -10.16 9.07 20.64
N PRO A 410 -8.96 8.47 20.65
CA PRO A 410 -8.81 7.06 20.99
C PRO A 410 -9.12 6.77 22.46
N ALA A 411 -9.34 5.48 22.79
CA ALA A 411 -9.74 5.05 24.13
C ALA A 411 -8.75 5.40 25.25
N LYS A 412 -7.46 5.49 24.93
CA LYS A 412 -6.38 5.80 25.89
C LYS A 412 -5.87 7.24 25.77
N SER A 413 -6.35 8.03 24.81
CA SER A 413 -5.92 9.41 24.63
C SER A 413 -6.22 10.27 25.86
N LYS A 414 -5.26 11.09 26.26
CA LYS A 414 -5.43 12.09 27.32
C LYS A 414 -6.28 13.29 26.89
N MET A 415 -6.79 13.30 25.66
CA MET A 415 -7.82 14.25 25.21
C MET A 415 -9.17 14.00 25.89
N HIS A 416 -9.41 12.82 26.42
CA HIS A 416 -10.61 12.54 27.21
C HIS A 416 -10.69 13.43 28.44
N GLY A 417 -11.80 14.14 28.61
CA GLY A 417 -12.00 15.08 29.70
C GLY A 417 -11.41 16.49 29.44
N VAL A 418 -10.81 16.73 28.28
CA VAL A 418 -10.36 18.06 27.86
C VAL A 418 -11.52 18.82 27.23
N GLU A 419 -11.69 20.09 27.55
CA GLU A 419 -12.65 20.97 26.87
C GLU A 419 -12.12 21.41 25.50
N VAL A 420 -13.01 21.62 24.52
CA VAL A 420 -12.62 22.09 23.19
C VAL A 420 -11.84 23.40 23.24
N GLY A 421 -12.19 24.31 24.17
CA GLY A 421 -11.43 25.57 24.40
C GLY A 421 -10.02 25.34 24.95
N GLU A 422 -9.79 24.24 25.68
CA GLU A 422 -8.49 23.89 26.27
C GLU A 422 -7.53 23.26 25.24
N LEU A 423 -8.03 22.86 24.06
CA LEU A 423 -7.17 22.43 22.97
C LEU A 423 -6.19 23.52 22.54
N ARG A 424 -6.54 24.79 22.73
CA ARG A 424 -5.72 25.96 22.40
C ARG A 424 -5.13 25.87 21.00
N LEU A 425 -5.99 25.62 20.02
CA LEU A 425 -5.61 25.56 18.62
C LEU A 425 -5.06 26.94 18.17
N PRO A 426 -4.09 26.97 17.23
CA PRO A 426 -3.56 28.22 16.71
C PRO A 426 -4.65 29.04 16.03
N ALA A 427 -4.49 30.39 16.04
CA ALA A 427 -5.39 31.29 15.32
C ALA A 427 -5.45 30.91 13.83
N GLY A 428 -6.66 30.65 13.33
CA GLY A 428 -6.90 30.10 11.99
C GLY A 428 -7.21 28.60 11.96
N ALA A 429 -7.26 27.94 13.13
CA ALA A 429 -7.80 26.58 13.28
C ALA A 429 -8.91 26.55 14.33
N ALA A 430 -9.99 25.79 14.08
CA ALA A 430 -11.12 25.65 14.99
C ALA A 430 -11.79 24.26 14.83
N VAL A 431 -12.27 23.71 15.95
CA VAL A 431 -13.16 22.52 15.92
C VAL A 431 -14.53 22.98 15.45
N THR A 432 -14.97 22.46 14.31
CA THR A 432 -16.25 22.85 13.70
C THR A 432 -17.37 21.88 13.99
N LEU A 433 -17.05 20.60 14.16
CA LEU A 433 -18.04 19.56 14.45
C LEU A 433 -17.43 18.49 15.36
N VAL A 434 -18.25 17.89 16.21
CA VAL A 434 -17.94 16.70 16.99
C VAL A 434 -18.96 15.64 16.66
N VAL A 435 -18.49 14.46 16.29
CA VAL A 435 -19.33 13.28 16.09
C VAL A 435 -19.17 12.36 17.30
N ARG A 436 -20.27 12.05 17.97
CA ARG A 436 -20.36 11.19 19.16
C ARG A 436 -21.50 10.21 18.99
N GLU A 437 -21.25 8.92 19.14
CA GLU A 437 -22.30 7.88 19.03
C GLU A 437 -23.17 8.03 17.78
N ASN A 438 -22.54 8.31 16.63
CA ASN A 438 -23.20 8.53 15.34
C ASN A 438 -24.07 9.82 15.26
N GLN A 439 -23.98 10.72 16.23
CA GLN A 439 -24.64 12.02 16.22
C GLN A 439 -23.63 13.14 16.10
N SER A 440 -23.85 14.06 15.17
CA SER A 440 -22.98 15.20 14.94
C SER A 440 -23.55 16.48 15.55
N PHE A 441 -22.72 17.26 16.24
CA PHE A 441 -23.12 18.54 16.82
C PHE A 441 -21.98 19.56 16.75
N VAL A 442 -22.32 20.86 16.73
CA VAL A 442 -21.35 21.95 16.78
C VAL A 442 -20.93 22.16 18.24
N PRO A 443 -19.64 21.99 18.56
CA PRO A 443 -19.19 22.12 19.93
C PRO A 443 -19.10 23.57 20.38
N SER A 444 -19.34 23.80 21.67
CA SER A 444 -18.98 25.03 22.37
C SER A 444 -17.56 24.91 22.94
N PRO A 445 -16.90 26.01 23.32
CA PRO A 445 -15.60 25.96 23.99
C PRO A 445 -15.59 25.12 25.28
N ALA A 446 -16.72 25.02 25.97
CA ALA A 446 -16.91 24.21 27.18
C ALA A 446 -17.32 22.75 26.90
N THR A 447 -17.39 22.34 25.64
CA THR A 447 -17.71 20.96 25.28
C THR A 447 -16.56 20.04 25.69
N VAL A 448 -16.84 19.09 26.59
CA VAL A 448 -15.86 18.11 27.06
C VAL A 448 -15.75 16.97 26.06
N LEU A 449 -14.52 16.66 25.64
CA LEU A 449 -14.21 15.57 24.73
C LEU A 449 -14.30 14.22 25.44
N ARG A 450 -14.86 13.24 24.76
CA ARG A 450 -15.02 11.86 25.24
C ARG A 450 -14.28 10.88 24.35
N ARG A 451 -14.01 9.70 24.89
CA ARG A 451 -13.45 8.57 24.13
C ARG A 451 -14.41 8.19 23.00
N GLY A 452 -13.87 7.98 21.81
CA GLY A 452 -14.66 7.64 20.63
C GLY A 452 -15.29 8.86 19.93
N ASP A 453 -15.07 10.10 20.42
CA ASP A 453 -15.45 11.29 19.67
C ASP A 453 -14.57 11.41 18.42
N GLU A 454 -15.17 11.85 17.33
CA GLU A 454 -14.46 12.27 16.13
C GLU A 454 -14.61 13.77 15.95
N LEU A 455 -13.48 14.48 15.89
CA LEU A 455 -13.43 15.92 15.78
C LEU A 455 -13.17 16.32 14.33
N LEU A 456 -13.99 17.20 13.78
CA LEU A 456 -13.71 17.88 12.53
C LEU A 456 -13.12 19.26 12.84
N VAL A 457 -11.86 19.43 12.46
CA VAL A 457 -11.10 20.66 12.68
C VAL A 457 -10.83 21.33 11.35
N VAL A 458 -11.25 22.58 11.16
CA VAL A 458 -10.88 23.38 9.99
C VAL A 458 -9.62 24.16 10.35
N ALA A 459 -8.59 24.08 9.52
CA ALA A 459 -7.35 24.85 9.66
C ALA A 459 -6.99 25.49 8.32
N THR A 460 -6.54 26.76 8.36
CA THR A 460 -6.00 27.43 7.16
C THR A 460 -4.61 26.89 6.81
N ASP A 461 -4.21 26.94 5.53
CA ASP A 461 -2.93 26.41 5.04
C ASP A 461 -1.69 26.75 5.91
N PRO A 462 -1.51 28.03 6.38
CA PRO A 462 -0.32 28.40 7.14
C PRO A 462 -0.25 27.80 8.55
N VAL A 463 -1.38 27.35 9.11
CA VAL A 463 -1.46 26.87 10.50
C VAL A 463 -1.80 25.40 10.62
N ARG A 464 -2.00 24.71 9.50
CA ARG A 464 -2.34 23.29 9.47
C ARG A 464 -1.36 22.44 10.29
N ASP A 465 -0.07 22.50 9.96
CA ASP A 465 0.96 21.68 10.59
C ASP A 465 1.05 21.94 12.10
N ARG A 466 0.91 23.21 12.51
CA ARG A 466 0.88 23.62 13.93
C ARG A 466 -0.39 23.15 14.65
N ALA A 467 -1.52 23.13 13.95
CA ALA A 467 -2.77 22.60 14.52
C ALA A 467 -2.69 21.09 14.74
N GLU A 468 -2.13 20.36 13.77
CA GLU A 468 -1.90 18.92 13.86
C GLU A 468 -0.91 18.58 15.00
N GLU A 469 0.23 19.28 15.08
CA GLU A 469 1.21 19.12 16.15
C GLU A 469 0.60 19.40 17.54
N ARG A 470 -0.24 20.43 17.63
CA ARG A 470 -0.93 20.77 18.87
C ARG A 470 -1.94 19.69 19.30
N LEU A 471 -2.70 19.14 18.36
CA LEU A 471 -3.65 18.05 18.63
C LEU A 471 -2.91 16.79 19.12
N ARG A 472 -1.80 16.45 18.50
CA ARG A 472 -0.94 15.33 18.94
C ARG A 472 -0.38 15.58 20.34
N ALA A 473 0.12 16.76 20.62
CA ALA A 473 0.63 17.11 21.95
C ALA A 473 -0.44 17.01 23.05
N VAL A 474 -1.69 17.40 22.75
CA VAL A 474 -2.80 17.28 23.71
C VAL A 474 -3.24 15.82 23.88
N ALA A 475 -3.18 15.02 22.82
CA ALA A 475 -3.48 13.60 22.92
C ALA A 475 -2.52 12.84 23.85
N GLU A 476 -1.24 13.22 23.81
CA GLU A 476 -0.18 12.63 24.66
C GLU A 476 -0.11 13.23 26.06
N GLY A 477 -0.23 14.57 26.18
CA GLY A 477 -0.02 15.33 27.41
C GLY A 477 -1.29 15.74 28.16
N GLY A 478 -2.48 15.64 27.53
CA GLY A 478 -3.74 16.12 28.10
C GLY A 478 -3.78 17.64 28.28
N LYS A 479 -4.55 18.14 29.27
CA LYS A 479 -4.70 19.56 29.60
C LYS A 479 -3.38 20.30 29.84
N LEU A 480 -2.34 19.61 30.30
CA LEU A 480 -1.02 20.14 30.62
C LEU A 480 -0.03 20.10 29.46
N ALA A 481 -0.45 19.68 28.28
CA ALA A 481 0.39 19.68 27.08
C ALA A 481 0.88 21.10 26.77
N GLY A 482 2.16 21.33 26.89
CA GLY A 482 2.80 22.65 26.76
C GLY A 482 3.29 23.27 28.08
N TRP A 483 2.91 22.77 29.26
CA TRP A 483 3.48 23.14 30.53
C TRP A 483 4.69 22.28 30.94
N LEU A 484 4.75 21.07 30.42
CA LEU A 484 5.78 20.04 30.70
C LEU A 484 6.93 20.03 29.68
N GLY A 485 7.12 21.13 28.91
CA GLY A 485 8.33 21.36 28.14
C GLY A 485 8.94 20.16 27.44
N THR A 486 8.24 19.56 26.46
CA THR A 486 8.86 18.63 25.51
C THR A 486 8.92 19.27 24.14
N GLY A 487 10.09 19.78 23.76
CA GLY A 487 10.33 20.29 22.42
C GLY A 487 11.22 21.52 22.41
N GLY A 488 12.53 21.27 22.37
CA GLY A 488 13.52 22.32 22.26
C GLY A 488 13.44 23.05 20.93
N SER A 489 13.49 24.34 21.00
CA SER A 489 14.39 25.23 20.28
C SER A 489 14.13 26.64 20.79
N ALA A 490 15.04 27.11 21.63
CA ALA A 490 15.09 28.49 22.07
C ALA A 490 15.49 29.37 20.90
N ALA A 491 14.63 30.33 20.56
CA ALA A 491 15.06 31.56 19.93
C ALA A 491 14.95 32.69 20.99
N SER A 492 16.09 33.16 21.42
CA SER A 492 16.31 34.29 22.30
C SER A 492 15.72 35.56 21.71
N GLY A 493 14.92 36.26 22.50
CA GLY A 493 14.46 37.63 22.22
C GLY A 493 13.84 38.26 23.46
N THR A 494 14.52 39.22 24.00
CA THR A 494 14.36 40.01 25.21
C THR A 494 12.95 40.60 25.43
N PRO A 495 12.50 40.84 26.68
CA PRO A 495 11.15 41.30 26.97
C PRO A 495 11.03 42.81 26.96
N GLY A 496 10.03 43.32 26.24
CA GLY A 496 9.57 44.70 26.32
C GLY A 496 8.11 44.74 26.75
N ALA A 497 7.88 45.31 27.92
CA ALA A 497 6.57 45.49 28.51
C ALA A 497 5.78 46.60 27.82
N THR A 498 4.49 46.37 27.51
CA THR A 498 3.42 47.39 27.64
C THR A 498 2.06 46.68 27.63
N GLY A 499 1.18 47.15 28.52
CA GLY A 499 -0.08 46.56 28.91
C GLY A 499 -1.26 46.71 27.91
N PRO A 500 -2.48 46.35 28.33
CA PRO A 500 -3.52 45.87 27.44
C PRO A 500 -4.43 46.99 26.90
N GLN A 501 -4.77 46.94 25.63
CA GLN A 501 -5.98 47.58 25.11
C GLN A 501 -6.88 46.55 24.44
N GLY A 502 -8.11 46.48 24.94
CA GLY A 502 -9.16 45.63 24.44
C GLY A 502 -9.66 46.10 23.07
N GLY A 503 -9.86 45.13 22.21
CA GLY A 503 -10.52 45.28 20.92
C GLY A 503 -11.08 43.95 20.51
N SER A 504 -12.40 43.81 20.64
CA SER A 504 -13.17 42.62 20.24
C SER A 504 -13.08 42.42 18.74
N ALA A 505 -12.25 41.47 18.30
CA ALA A 505 -12.32 40.95 16.96
C ALA A 505 -12.96 39.56 17.03
N ILE A 506 -14.25 39.47 16.74
CA ILE A 506 -14.92 38.21 16.46
C ILE A 506 -14.31 37.65 15.16
N PRO A 507 -13.66 36.50 15.19
CA PRO A 507 -12.94 35.99 14.04
C PRO A 507 -13.88 35.68 12.88
N GLN A 508 -13.43 35.92 11.67
CA GLN A 508 -14.13 35.59 10.42
C GLN A 508 -14.59 34.14 10.31
N ALA A 509 -14.03 33.21 11.09
CA ALA A 509 -14.45 31.81 11.17
C ALA A 509 -15.91 31.63 11.63
N MET A 510 -16.40 32.53 12.52
CA MET A 510 -17.78 32.47 12.99
C MET A 510 -18.77 32.98 11.93
N LYS A 511 -18.33 33.85 11.00
CA LYS A 511 -19.10 34.27 9.82
C LYS A 511 -19.19 33.15 8.77
N LEU A 512 -18.18 32.31 8.68
CA LEU A 512 -18.14 31.18 7.76
C LEU A 512 -19.08 30.05 8.20
N ALA A 513 -19.09 29.73 9.50
CA ALA A 513 -20.01 28.73 10.08
C ALA A 513 -21.49 29.15 9.94
N LYS A 514 -21.76 30.47 10.07
CA LYS A 514 -23.12 31.02 9.88
C LYS A 514 -23.58 31.01 8.41
N LYS A 515 -22.64 31.02 7.46
CA LYS A 515 -22.93 30.96 6.01
C LYS A 515 -23.15 29.53 5.52
N LEU A 516 -22.61 28.53 6.20
CA LEU A 516 -22.79 27.11 5.90
C LEU A 516 -24.01 26.48 6.63
N GLY A 517 -24.43 27.08 7.75
CA GLY A 517 -25.62 26.65 8.51
C GLY A 517 -26.94 27.26 8.05
N GLY A 518 -26.92 28.22 7.11
CA GLY A 518 -28.11 28.97 6.67
C GLY A 518 -28.88 28.43 5.45
N ALA A 519 -28.51 27.29 4.91
CA ALA A 519 -29.14 26.75 3.70
C ALA A 519 -30.15 25.60 3.94
N GLY A 520 -30.73 25.50 5.13
CA GLY A 520 -31.59 24.37 5.46
C GLY A 520 -32.78 24.68 6.40
N ALA A 521 -33.39 25.86 6.32
CA ALA A 521 -34.64 26.09 7.06
C ALA A 521 -35.43 27.24 6.42
N ASP A 522 -36.17 26.98 5.38
CA ASP A 522 -37.39 27.72 5.05
C ASP A 522 -38.25 26.91 4.04
N THR A 523 -39.09 26.06 4.58
CA THR A 523 -40.34 25.61 3.92
C THR A 523 -41.31 25.12 4.99
N ARG A 524 -42.00 26.04 5.65
CA ARG A 524 -43.32 25.80 6.24
C ARG A 524 -44.02 27.16 6.44
N THR A 525 -45.10 27.28 5.77
CA THR A 525 -46.42 27.87 6.08
C THR A 525 -46.96 28.71 4.95
N GLY A 526 -48.14 28.35 4.51
CA GLY A 526 -48.98 29.12 3.58
C GLY A 526 -50.14 28.27 3.08
N VAL A 527 -51.07 27.91 4.00
CA VAL A 527 -52.41 27.37 3.69
C VAL A 527 -53.31 28.54 3.32
N ASN A 528 -54.02 28.46 2.17
CA ASN A 528 -55.38 28.87 1.88
C ASN A 528 -55.59 28.74 0.36
N GLY A 529 -56.49 27.91 -0.15
CA GLY A 529 -57.91 27.94 -0.01
C GLY A 529 -58.53 28.19 -1.38
N SER A 530 -59.32 27.26 -1.81
CA SER A 530 -60.45 27.35 -2.76
C SER A 530 -60.31 26.60 -4.10
N GLY A 531 -61.02 25.53 -4.23
CA GLY A 531 -62.22 25.46 -5.06
C GLY A 531 -62.09 24.70 -6.35
N GLY A 532 -62.78 23.56 -6.47
CA GLY A 532 -63.53 23.28 -7.67
C GLY A 532 -63.17 22.07 -8.53
N SER A 533 -63.96 21.02 -8.37
CA SER A 533 -64.56 20.12 -9.39
C SER A 533 -63.64 19.32 -10.33
N GLY A 534 -63.59 18.01 -10.21
CA GLY A 534 -64.53 17.21 -11.03
C GLY A 534 -63.84 16.28 -12.00
N THR A 535 -64.22 15.02 -11.87
CA THR A 535 -64.37 13.91 -12.83
C THR A 535 -63.27 12.82 -12.89
N LYS A 536 -63.64 11.72 -12.29
CA LYS A 536 -63.67 10.30 -12.73
C LYS A 536 -63.00 9.95 -14.07
N THR A 537 -62.14 8.93 -14.06
CA THR A 537 -62.44 7.57 -14.53
C THR A 537 -61.20 6.66 -14.46
N ARG A 538 -61.45 5.49 -13.90
CA ARG A 538 -60.68 4.25 -14.07
C ARG A 538 -61.06 3.60 -15.43
N PRO A 539 -60.39 2.54 -15.92
CA PRO A 539 -59.76 1.45 -15.18
C PRO A 539 -58.25 1.35 -15.27
#